data_757a2a4dc23fead2feef61f8818ee8d2
#
_entry.id   757a2a4dc23fead2feef61f8818ee8d2
#
_cell.length_a   1.000
_cell.length_b   1.000
_cell.length_c   1.000
_cell.angle_alpha   90.00
_cell.angle_beta   90.00
_cell.angle_gamma   90.00
#
_symmetry.space_group_name_H-M   'P 1'
#
loop_
_entity.id
_entity.type
_entity.pdbx_description
1 polymer ?
#
loop_
_entity_poly.entity_id
_entity_poly.type
_entity_poly.pdbx_seq_one_letter_code
_entity_poly.pdbx_strand_id
1 'polypeptide(L)'
;DNKPTMTTRRQFLQTIPATAAAFTIAGHMLLDETPAMAKDVAPPKGHFHPKGKPPSKHTLEVLRKARETLPFGDKKDFEEQQKGFIAPMEDLKIMADAGHVAWDMERYQFLLEADDFDSIHPSLTRQSKLNMNYGLYEVIPGIFQVRGFDLSDISFVRGKTGWIVIDPLVSAEVARAALELFQKHVGKGEPITTVIYSHSHGDHWAC
;
A
#
# COMPACT_ATOMS: atom_id res chain seq x y z
N ASP A 1 -18.79 -10.43 -46.73
CA ASP A 1 -17.99 -9.51 -45.90
C ASP A 1 -18.83 -9.06 -44.70
N ASN A 2 -18.81 -9.86 -43.65
CA ASN A 2 -19.53 -9.57 -42.41
C ASN A 2 -18.50 -9.10 -41.37
N LYS A 3 -18.18 -7.80 -41.37
CA LYS A 3 -17.41 -7.20 -40.30
C LYS A 3 -18.31 -7.09 -39.06
N PRO A 4 -17.89 -7.59 -37.87
CA PRO A 4 -18.65 -7.39 -36.65
C PRO A 4 -18.64 -5.89 -36.30
N THR A 5 -19.81 -5.28 -36.25
CA THR A 5 -20.03 -3.91 -35.78
C THR A 5 -19.65 -3.88 -34.27
N MET A 6 -18.65 -3.10 -33.94
CA MET A 6 -18.27 -2.85 -32.52
C MET A 6 -19.46 -2.16 -31.82
N THR A 7 -20.05 -2.85 -30.85
CA THR A 7 -21.12 -2.33 -30.00
C THR A 7 -20.53 -1.22 -29.11
N THR A 8 -21.11 -0.02 -29.13
CA THR A 8 -20.67 1.05 -28.24
C THR A 8 -21.03 0.71 -26.80
N ARG A 9 -20.27 1.24 -25.81
CA ARG A 9 -20.52 1.05 -24.37
C ARG A 9 -21.97 1.35 -23.98
N ARG A 10 -22.60 2.31 -24.65
CA ARG A 10 -24.01 2.69 -24.44
C ARG A 10 -24.98 1.62 -24.97
N GLN A 11 -24.67 0.98 -26.07
CA GLN A 11 -25.48 -0.12 -26.64
C GLN A 11 -25.33 -1.39 -25.82
N PHE A 12 -24.14 -1.66 -25.28
CA PHE A 12 -23.90 -2.78 -24.36
C PHE A 12 -24.75 -2.66 -23.07
N LEU A 13 -24.83 -1.46 -22.48
CA LEU A 13 -25.64 -1.22 -21.29
C LEU A 13 -27.16 -1.30 -21.55
N GLN A 14 -27.62 -1.10 -22.80
CA GLN A 14 -29.03 -1.25 -23.16
C GLN A 14 -29.45 -2.70 -23.44
N THR A 15 -28.51 -3.61 -23.61
CA THR A 15 -28.75 -5.04 -23.87
C THR A 15 -28.66 -5.93 -22.63
N ILE A 16 -28.48 -5.36 -21.44
CA ILE A 16 -28.58 -6.13 -20.19
C ILE A 16 -30.02 -6.61 -20.02
N PRO A 17 -30.30 -7.92 -19.99
CA PRO A 17 -31.67 -8.42 -19.83
C PRO A 17 -32.28 -7.90 -18.54
N ALA A 18 -33.57 -7.58 -18.55
CA ALA A 18 -34.34 -7.10 -17.38
C ALA A 18 -34.19 -8.04 -16.17
N THR A 19 -33.87 -9.30 -16.37
CA THR A 19 -33.55 -10.28 -15.33
C THR A 19 -32.27 -9.93 -14.54
N ALA A 20 -31.27 -9.30 -15.14
CA ALA A 20 -30.08 -8.87 -14.40
C ALA A 20 -30.36 -7.62 -13.55
N ALA A 21 -31.24 -6.73 -14.02
CA ALA A 21 -31.70 -5.58 -13.23
C ALA A 21 -32.60 -6.01 -12.04
N ALA A 22 -33.41 -7.07 -12.23
CA ALA A 22 -34.23 -7.63 -11.14
C ALA A 22 -33.35 -8.30 -10.03
N PHE A 23 -32.23 -8.91 -10.42
CA PHE A 23 -31.29 -9.50 -9.45
C PHE A 23 -30.54 -8.44 -8.65
N THR A 24 -30.19 -7.31 -9.24
CA THR A 24 -29.58 -6.18 -8.52
C THR A 24 -30.56 -5.48 -7.59
N ILE A 25 -31.83 -5.33 -7.99
CA ILE A 25 -32.88 -4.74 -7.14
C ILE A 25 -33.24 -5.71 -6.00
N ALA A 26 -33.36 -7.01 -6.26
CA ALA A 26 -33.61 -8.01 -5.24
C ALA A 26 -32.40 -8.14 -4.28
N GLY A 27 -31.17 -8.04 -4.79
CA GLY A 27 -29.96 -8.00 -3.98
C GLY A 27 -29.90 -6.75 -3.07
N HIS A 28 -30.31 -5.59 -3.57
CA HIS A 28 -30.41 -4.38 -2.75
C HIS A 28 -31.56 -4.43 -1.73
N MET A 29 -32.70 -5.02 -2.08
CA MET A 29 -33.80 -5.21 -1.12
C MET A 29 -33.47 -6.23 -0.03
N LEU A 30 -32.61 -7.22 -0.32
CA LEU A 30 -32.11 -8.16 0.70
C LEU A 30 -30.98 -7.60 1.56
N LEU A 31 -30.33 -6.49 1.11
CA LEU A 31 -29.29 -5.80 1.87
C LEU A 31 -29.83 -4.59 2.64
N ASP A 32 -31.09 -4.19 2.40
CA ASP A 32 -31.76 -3.08 3.08
C ASP A 32 -32.56 -3.55 4.33
N GLU A 33 -32.47 -4.83 4.69
CA GLU A 33 -32.59 -5.14 6.09
C GLU A 33 -31.35 -4.51 6.73
N THR A 34 -31.54 -3.34 7.38
CA THR A 34 -30.61 -2.85 8.39
C THR A 34 -30.12 -4.09 9.12
N PRO A 35 -28.82 -4.41 9.08
CA PRO A 35 -28.33 -5.57 9.81
C PRO A 35 -28.85 -5.35 11.22
N ALA A 36 -29.76 -6.21 11.66
CA ALA A 36 -30.21 -6.18 13.04
C ALA A 36 -28.90 -6.11 13.79
N MET A 37 -28.64 -4.96 14.46
CA MET A 37 -27.41 -4.70 15.17
C MET A 37 -27.07 -6.00 15.83
N ALA A 38 -26.01 -6.69 15.36
CA ALA A 38 -25.70 -8.00 15.85
C ALA A 38 -25.68 -7.81 17.35
N LYS A 39 -26.70 -8.37 18.02
CA LYS A 39 -26.81 -8.28 19.48
C LYS A 39 -25.43 -8.59 19.94
N ASP A 40 -24.85 -7.77 20.84
CA ASP A 40 -23.52 -7.96 21.39
C ASP A 40 -23.41 -9.40 21.93
N VAL A 41 -23.24 -10.33 21.02
CA VAL A 41 -22.89 -11.70 21.33
C VAL A 41 -21.42 -11.61 21.65
N ALA A 42 -21.13 -11.60 22.94
CA ALA A 42 -19.75 -11.65 23.39
C ALA A 42 -19.03 -12.76 22.61
N PRO A 43 -17.90 -12.46 21.97
CA PRO A 43 -17.17 -13.46 21.19
C PRO A 43 -16.90 -14.69 22.05
N PRO A 44 -16.95 -15.91 21.50
CA PRO A 44 -16.75 -17.14 22.25
C PRO A 44 -15.50 -17.02 23.13
N LYS A 45 -15.59 -17.35 24.41
CA LYS A 45 -14.46 -17.29 25.34
C LYS A 45 -13.25 -18.00 24.72
N GLY A 46 -12.14 -17.31 24.58
CA GLY A 46 -10.89 -17.85 24.01
C GLY A 46 -10.73 -17.63 22.50
N HIS A 47 -11.71 -17.04 21.78
CA HIS A 47 -11.59 -16.77 20.35
C HIS A 47 -10.90 -15.44 20.05
N PHE A 48 -11.15 -14.41 20.85
CA PHE A 48 -10.48 -13.12 20.76
C PHE A 48 -9.94 -12.74 22.14
N HIS A 49 -8.67 -12.35 22.18
CA HIS A 49 -8.01 -11.80 23.35
C HIS A 49 -7.60 -10.36 23.02
N PRO A 50 -7.80 -9.38 23.93
CA PRO A 50 -7.45 -7.97 23.67
C PRO A 50 -5.99 -7.78 23.25
N LYS A 51 -5.08 -8.65 23.70
CA LYS A 51 -3.65 -8.68 23.33
C LYS A 51 -3.31 -9.74 22.27
N GLY A 52 -4.32 -10.28 21.56
CA GLY A 52 -4.14 -11.41 20.66
C GLY A 52 -3.98 -12.75 21.40
N LYS A 53 -3.88 -13.84 20.63
CA LYS A 53 -3.57 -15.17 21.16
C LYS A 53 -2.07 -15.40 21.17
N PRO A 54 -1.53 -16.06 22.20
CA PRO A 54 -0.15 -16.52 22.13
C PRO A 54 0.02 -17.52 20.96
N PRO A 55 1.19 -17.55 20.30
CA PRO A 55 1.45 -18.49 19.24
C PRO A 55 1.40 -19.93 19.77
N SER A 56 1.00 -20.87 18.91
CA SER A 56 0.98 -22.28 19.26
C SER A 56 2.42 -22.82 19.41
N LYS A 57 2.59 -23.94 20.11
CA LYS A 57 3.89 -24.63 20.20
C LYS A 57 4.45 -24.97 18.82
N HIS A 58 3.58 -25.38 17.88
CA HIS A 58 3.99 -25.66 16.51
C HIS A 58 4.49 -24.40 15.79
N THR A 59 3.78 -23.29 15.94
CA THR A 59 4.22 -21.99 15.37
C THR A 59 5.60 -21.61 15.91
N LEU A 60 5.80 -21.66 17.24
CA LEU A 60 7.09 -21.35 17.86
C LEU A 60 8.22 -22.24 17.34
N GLU A 61 7.96 -23.54 17.17
CA GLU A 61 8.96 -24.49 16.64
C GLU A 61 9.34 -24.15 15.18
N VAL A 62 8.36 -23.89 14.32
CA VAL A 62 8.59 -23.47 12.91
C VAL A 62 9.40 -22.18 12.85
N LEU A 63 9.04 -21.17 13.65
CA LEU A 63 9.74 -19.89 13.67
C LEU A 63 11.17 -20.05 14.24
N ARG A 64 11.37 -20.87 15.26
CA ARG A 64 12.70 -21.21 15.79
C ARG A 64 13.57 -21.82 14.68
N LYS A 65 13.05 -22.84 13.98
CA LYS A 65 13.77 -23.49 12.88
C LYS A 65 14.13 -22.49 11.77
N ALA A 66 13.21 -21.59 11.43
CA ALA A 66 13.48 -20.52 10.44
C ALA A 66 14.64 -19.61 10.90
N ARG A 67 14.68 -19.22 12.19
CA ARG A 67 15.78 -18.40 12.74
C ARG A 67 17.12 -19.10 12.67
N GLU A 68 17.15 -20.41 12.89
CA GLU A 68 18.39 -21.22 12.89
C GLU A 68 18.91 -21.51 11.48
N THR A 69 18.02 -21.58 10.49
CA THR A 69 18.38 -22.05 9.12
C THR A 69 18.51 -20.92 8.09
N LEU A 70 17.89 -19.78 8.30
CA LEU A 70 17.92 -18.66 7.35
C LEU A 70 19.04 -17.67 7.68
N PRO A 71 19.65 -17.01 6.66
CA PRO A 71 20.85 -16.19 6.82
C PRO A 71 20.53 -14.79 7.38
N PHE A 72 19.88 -14.68 8.54
CA PHE A 72 19.53 -13.38 9.14
C PHE A 72 20.74 -12.57 9.63
N GLY A 73 21.91 -13.16 9.68
CA GLY A 73 23.18 -12.46 9.93
C GLY A 73 23.61 -11.51 8.83
N ASP A 74 23.13 -11.72 7.59
CA ASP A 74 23.40 -10.81 6.49
C ASP A 74 22.63 -9.49 6.67
N LYS A 75 23.39 -8.39 6.80
CA LYS A 75 22.86 -7.03 6.99
C LYS A 75 23.02 -6.14 5.75
N LYS A 76 23.50 -6.68 4.65
CA LYS A 76 23.79 -5.91 3.43
C LYS A 76 22.60 -5.11 2.94
N ASP A 77 21.39 -5.68 2.94
CA ASP A 77 20.18 -4.96 2.51
C ASP A 77 19.87 -3.76 3.41
N PHE A 78 20.16 -3.83 4.72
CA PHE A 78 19.98 -2.71 5.64
C PHE A 78 20.95 -1.57 5.39
N GLU A 79 22.12 -1.85 4.86
CA GLU A 79 23.10 -0.85 4.44
C GLU A 79 22.73 -0.27 3.06
N GLU A 80 22.35 -1.14 2.11
CA GLU A 80 22.03 -0.75 0.74
C GLU A 80 20.79 0.15 0.67
N GLN A 81 19.75 -0.16 1.44
CA GLN A 81 18.49 0.61 1.40
C GLN A 81 18.61 2.05 1.90
N GLN A 82 19.65 2.38 2.67
CA GLN A 82 19.89 3.74 3.17
C GLN A 82 20.66 4.60 2.18
N LYS A 83 21.22 4.00 1.12
CA LYS A 83 21.98 4.75 0.12
C LYS A 83 21.09 5.74 -0.62
N GLY A 84 21.65 6.90 -0.88
CA GLY A 84 20.96 7.96 -1.60
C GLY A 84 19.86 8.66 -0.80
N PHE A 85 19.79 8.48 0.52
CA PHE A 85 18.83 9.19 1.37
C PHE A 85 19.01 10.71 1.26
N ILE A 86 17.90 11.43 1.03
CA ILE A 86 17.87 12.88 0.87
C ILE A 86 17.09 13.55 2.01
N ALA A 87 15.87 13.07 2.26
CA ALA A 87 14.99 13.70 3.24
C ALA A 87 14.00 12.68 3.84
N PRO A 88 13.66 12.80 5.14
CA PRO A 88 12.66 11.94 5.77
C PRO A 88 11.25 12.33 5.35
N MET A 89 10.30 11.44 5.63
CA MET A 89 8.89 11.77 5.74
C MET A 89 8.72 12.66 6.99
N GLU A 90 8.25 13.90 6.83
CA GLU A 90 8.16 14.85 7.95
C GLU A 90 7.03 14.48 8.90
N ASP A 91 5.83 14.22 8.35
CA ASP A 91 4.67 13.75 9.10
C ASP A 91 4.43 12.27 8.83
N LEU A 92 4.44 11.46 9.88
CA LEU A 92 4.19 10.01 9.76
C LEU A 92 2.73 9.66 9.44
N LYS A 93 1.84 10.65 9.45
CA LYS A 93 0.44 10.52 9.04
C LYS A 93 0.12 11.46 7.89
N ILE A 94 -0.45 10.91 6.85
CA ILE A 94 -1.01 11.67 5.73
C ILE A 94 -2.53 11.68 5.89
N MET A 95 -3.10 12.87 5.98
CA MET A 95 -4.54 13.06 6.15
C MET A 95 -5.22 13.16 4.80
N ALA A 96 -6.36 12.51 4.66
CA ALA A 96 -7.24 12.68 3.52
C ALA A 96 -7.99 14.02 3.59
N ASP A 97 -8.35 14.57 2.44
CA ASP A 97 -9.13 15.80 2.34
C ASP A 97 -10.49 15.67 3.07
N ALA A 98 -11.02 14.46 3.20
CA ALA A 98 -12.22 14.13 3.96
C ALA A 98 -12.03 14.05 5.48
N GLY A 99 -10.80 14.30 6.00
CA GLY A 99 -10.50 14.38 7.43
C GLY A 99 -10.18 13.05 8.11
N HIS A 100 -10.11 11.95 7.40
CA HIS A 100 -9.59 10.68 7.95
C HIS A 100 -8.11 10.48 7.60
N VAL A 101 -7.46 9.51 8.22
CA VAL A 101 -6.07 9.17 7.92
C VAL A 101 -6.02 8.37 6.62
N ALA A 102 -5.32 8.90 5.60
CA ALA A 102 -5.06 8.21 4.34
C ALA A 102 -3.91 7.20 4.48
N TRP A 103 -2.84 7.58 5.19
CA TRP A 103 -1.70 6.71 5.47
C TRP A 103 -1.11 6.98 6.84
N ASP A 104 -0.68 5.94 7.55
CA ASP A 104 -0.19 6.04 8.94
C ASP A 104 1.05 5.16 9.15
N MET A 105 2.24 5.77 9.13
CA MET A 105 3.50 5.10 9.44
C MET A 105 3.77 5.01 10.95
N GLU A 106 3.09 5.80 11.80
CA GLU A 106 3.27 5.70 13.26
C GLU A 106 2.87 4.31 13.78
N ARG A 107 1.81 3.73 13.22
CA ARG A 107 1.31 2.40 13.61
C ARG A 107 2.32 1.27 13.39
N TYR A 108 3.36 1.48 12.60
CA TYR A 108 4.40 0.50 12.31
C TYR A 108 5.68 0.72 13.12
N GLN A 109 5.77 1.78 13.94
CA GLN A 109 6.97 2.09 14.72
C GLN A 109 7.35 0.98 15.70
N PHE A 110 6.38 0.18 16.17
CA PHE A 110 6.64 -0.99 17.02
C PHE A 110 7.64 -1.99 16.39
N LEU A 111 7.78 -2.01 15.06
CA LEU A 111 8.73 -2.87 14.36
C LEU A 111 10.19 -2.53 14.70
N LEU A 112 10.46 -1.28 15.09
CA LEU A 112 11.79 -0.81 15.46
C LEU A 112 12.10 -1.01 16.95
N GLU A 113 11.09 -1.33 17.78
CA GLU A 113 11.22 -1.46 19.22
C GLU A 113 11.74 -2.83 19.67
N ALA A 114 11.62 -3.85 18.82
CA ALA A 114 12.04 -5.21 19.10
C ALA A 114 12.79 -5.84 17.93
N ASP A 115 13.70 -6.76 18.23
CA ASP A 115 14.45 -7.46 17.18
C ASP A 115 13.64 -8.54 16.50
N ASP A 116 12.68 -9.13 17.20
CA ASP A 116 11.84 -10.23 16.71
C ASP A 116 10.49 -10.29 17.43
N PHE A 117 9.56 -11.07 16.89
CA PHE A 117 8.21 -11.24 17.38
C PHE A 117 7.81 -12.72 17.36
N ASP A 118 7.22 -13.20 18.46
CA ASP A 118 6.86 -14.63 18.63
C ASP A 118 5.81 -15.14 17.66
N SER A 119 4.97 -14.25 17.10
CA SER A 119 3.87 -14.61 16.20
C SER A 119 4.09 -14.23 14.74
N ILE A 120 5.24 -13.61 14.44
CA ILE A 120 5.59 -13.13 13.10
C ILE A 120 6.78 -13.93 12.58
N HIS A 121 6.69 -14.38 11.31
CA HIS A 121 7.82 -15.09 10.68
C HIS A 121 9.04 -14.14 10.59
N PRO A 122 10.24 -14.57 10.97
CA PRO A 122 11.41 -13.69 11.04
C PRO A 122 11.80 -13.06 9.70
N SER A 123 11.53 -13.73 8.56
CA SER A 123 11.70 -13.09 7.24
C SER A 123 10.74 -11.94 7.02
N LEU A 124 9.49 -12.04 7.50
CA LEU A 124 8.51 -10.96 7.41
C LEU A 124 8.91 -9.81 8.33
N THR A 125 9.36 -10.10 9.56
CA THR A 125 9.89 -9.08 10.46
C THR A 125 11.05 -8.33 9.81
N ARG A 126 12.00 -9.06 9.20
CA ARG A 126 13.14 -8.48 8.50
C ARG A 126 12.69 -7.57 7.35
N GLN A 127 11.80 -8.05 6.48
CA GLN A 127 11.27 -7.27 5.36
C GLN A 127 10.52 -6.03 5.84
N SER A 128 9.69 -6.18 6.87
CA SER A 128 8.94 -5.04 7.43
C SER A 128 9.86 -3.98 8.03
N LYS A 129 10.97 -4.38 8.67
CA LYS A 129 12.00 -3.44 9.15
C LYS A 129 12.71 -2.72 8.01
N LEU A 130 12.97 -3.40 6.89
CA LEU A 130 13.50 -2.76 5.69
C LEU A 130 12.52 -1.70 5.14
N ASN A 131 11.22 -1.96 5.16
CA ASN A 131 10.20 -1.02 4.73
C ASN A 131 10.02 0.19 5.68
N MET A 132 10.67 0.18 6.87
CA MET A 132 10.69 1.35 7.76
C MET A 132 11.69 2.44 7.34
N ASN A 133 12.37 2.30 6.21
CA ASN A 133 13.15 3.36 5.58
C ASN A 133 12.27 4.18 4.64
N TYR A 134 11.52 5.09 5.20
CA TYR A 134 10.62 5.98 4.49
C TYR A 134 11.27 7.35 4.24
N GLY A 135 10.88 8.00 3.14
CA GLY A 135 11.40 9.32 2.74
C GLY A 135 11.79 9.37 1.27
N LEU A 136 12.58 10.38 0.93
CA LEU A 136 13.08 10.64 -0.42
C LEU A 136 14.51 10.12 -0.59
N TYR A 137 14.75 9.41 -1.69
CA TYR A 137 16.03 8.79 -2.03
C TYR A 137 16.42 9.09 -3.48
N GLU A 138 17.71 9.32 -3.75
CA GLU A 138 18.29 9.21 -5.08
C GLU A 138 18.76 7.76 -5.30
N VAL A 139 18.09 7.02 -6.18
CA VAL A 139 18.41 5.62 -6.46
C VAL A 139 19.69 5.53 -7.28
N ILE A 140 19.75 6.31 -8.36
CA ILE A 140 20.91 6.60 -9.19
C ILE A 140 20.77 8.04 -9.70
N PRO A 141 21.81 8.68 -10.23
CA PRO A 141 21.73 10.05 -10.75
C PRO A 141 20.56 10.24 -11.72
N GLY A 142 19.63 11.13 -11.35
CA GLY A 142 18.44 11.44 -12.14
C GLY A 142 17.22 10.51 -11.94
N ILE A 143 17.31 9.52 -11.06
CA ILE A 143 16.18 8.67 -10.65
C ILE A 143 16.01 8.76 -9.14
N PHE A 144 14.84 9.23 -8.73
CA PHE A 144 14.48 9.43 -7.33
C PHE A 144 13.27 8.58 -6.97
N GLN A 145 13.16 8.22 -5.70
CA GLN A 145 12.05 7.42 -5.18
C GLN A 145 11.59 7.98 -3.83
N VAL A 146 10.28 8.12 -3.67
CA VAL A 146 9.67 8.35 -2.35
C VAL A 146 9.10 7.04 -1.85
N ARG A 147 9.53 6.64 -0.67
CA ARG A 147 9.24 5.34 -0.04
C ARG A 147 8.45 5.52 1.23
N GLY A 148 7.57 4.57 1.53
CA GLY A 148 6.83 4.52 2.78
C GLY A 148 5.63 5.47 2.88
N PHE A 149 5.21 6.09 1.77
CA PHE A 149 4.02 6.94 1.71
C PHE A 149 2.76 6.16 1.35
N ASP A 150 2.92 4.87 1.03
CA ASP A 150 1.88 3.93 0.63
C ASP A 150 2.41 2.49 0.67
N LEU A 151 1.63 1.54 0.13
CA LEU A 151 2.01 0.15 -0.11
C LEU A 151 3.07 0.02 -1.20
N SER A 152 3.03 0.91 -2.19
CA SER A 152 4.02 1.00 -3.27
C SER A 152 4.95 2.20 -3.09
N ASP A 153 5.94 2.32 -3.98
CA ASP A 153 6.87 3.44 -4.02
C ASP A 153 6.67 4.22 -5.32
N ILE A 154 6.62 5.55 -5.22
CA ILE A 154 6.57 6.44 -6.38
C ILE A 154 7.99 6.77 -6.85
N SER A 155 8.22 6.67 -8.16
CA SER A 155 9.51 7.00 -8.75
C SER A 155 9.44 8.20 -9.68
N PHE A 156 10.46 9.07 -9.61
CA PHE A 156 10.62 10.26 -10.45
C PHE A 156 11.87 10.10 -11.30
N VAL A 157 11.71 10.12 -12.62
CA VAL A 157 12.80 9.96 -13.58
C VAL A 157 13.02 11.28 -14.32
N ARG A 158 14.25 11.73 -14.38
CA ARG A 158 14.61 12.97 -15.07
C ARG A 158 14.39 12.84 -16.57
N GLY A 159 13.49 13.62 -17.12
CA GLY A 159 13.27 13.77 -18.55
C GLY A 159 14.00 14.99 -19.12
N LYS A 160 13.86 15.23 -20.43
CA LYS A 160 14.46 16.39 -21.10
C LYS A 160 13.81 17.72 -20.72
N THR A 161 12.50 17.72 -20.50
CA THR A 161 11.68 18.94 -20.30
C THR A 161 10.95 18.97 -18.97
N GLY A 162 11.20 18.00 -18.10
CA GLY A 162 10.56 17.84 -16.80
C GLY A 162 10.74 16.43 -16.29
N TRP A 163 9.82 15.98 -15.44
CA TRP A 163 9.90 14.70 -14.75
C TRP A 163 8.89 13.70 -15.28
N ILE A 164 9.27 12.44 -15.29
CA ILE A 164 8.42 11.29 -15.57
C ILE A 164 8.13 10.64 -14.22
N VAL A 165 6.85 10.43 -13.91
CA VAL A 165 6.41 9.70 -12.71
C VAL A 165 6.08 8.27 -13.08
N ILE A 166 6.52 7.32 -12.26
CA ILE A 166 6.16 5.92 -12.37
C ILE A 166 5.43 5.52 -11.08
N ASP A 167 4.24 4.92 -11.23
CA ASP A 167 3.39 4.40 -10.17
C ASP A 167 3.05 5.43 -9.08
N PRO A 168 2.09 6.32 -9.33
CA PRO A 168 1.80 7.45 -8.47
C PRO A 168 0.96 7.12 -7.21
N LEU A 169 1.04 5.90 -6.68
CA LEU A 169 0.46 5.48 -5.39
C LEU A 169 -1.07 5.24 -5.41
N VAL A 170 -1.65 4.99 -4.23
CA VAL A 170 -3.05 4.51 -4.07
C VAL A 170 -4.06 5.65 -3.98
N SER A 171 -3.68 6.85 -3.58
CA SER A 171 -4.60 7.98 -3.44
C SER A 171 -3.96 9.31 -3.78
N ALA A 172 -4.79 10.30 -4.12
CA ALA A 172 -4.34 11.65 -4.44
C ALA A 172 -3.58 12.30 -3.28
N GLU A 173 -3.95 12.01 -2.03
CA GLU A 173 -3.33 12.60 -0.85
C GLU A 173 -1.91 12.09 -0.63
N VAL A 174 -1.69 10.76 -0.74
CA VAL A 174 -0.35 10.19 -0.59
C VAL A 174 0.55 10.56 -1.76
N ALA A 175 0.01 10.60 -2.99
CA ALA A 175 0.74 11.07 -4.17
C ALA A 175 1.13 12.54 -4.07
N ARG A 176 0.22 13.40 -3.57
CA ARG A 176 0.47 14.82 -3.32
C ARG A 176 1.59 15.00 -2.30
N ALA A 177 1.52 14.32 -1.16
CA ALA A 177 2.54 14.40 -0.12
C ALA A 177 3.92 13.94 -0.64
N ALA A 178 3.97 12.87 -1.42
CA ALA A 178 5.20 12.39 -2.03
C ALA A 178 5.75 13.37 -3.07
N LEU A 179 4.90 13.95 -3.91
CA LEU A 179 5.28 14.99 -4.87
C LEU A 179 5.79 16.26 -4.18
N GLU A 180 5.14 16.72 -3.12
CA GLU A 180 5.56 17.88 -2.35
C GLU A 180 6.94 17.67 -1.73
N LEU A 181 7.21 16.51 -1.13
CA LEU A 181 8.53 16.17 -0.62
C LEU A 181 9.58 16.19 -1.74
N PHE A 182 9.27 15.58 -2.88
CA PHE A 182 10.16 15.57 -4.04
C PHE A 182 10.41 16.99 -4.59
N GLN A 183 9.37 17.79 -4.77
CA GLN A 183 9.48 19.18 -5.28
C GLN A 183 10.28 20.08 -4.34
N LYS A 184 10.13 19.91 -3.04
CA LYS A 184 10.85 20.67 -2.02
C LYS A 184 12.36 20.47 -2.12
N HIS A 185 12.82 19.25 -2.39
CA HIS A 185 14.25 18.91 -2.31
C HIS A 185 14.94 18.80 -3.67
N VAL A 186 14.22 18.34 -4.70
CA VAL A 186 14.80 17.99 -6.01
C VAL A 186 14.08 18.67 -7.17
N GLY A 187 12.76 18.50 -7.29
CA GLY A 187 11.98 18.87 -8.47
C GLY A 187 11.85 20.37 -8.70
N LYS A 188 11.92 21.19 -7.65
CA LYS A 188 11.97 22.67 -7.68
C LYS A 188 10.92 23.32 -8.57
N GLY A 189 9.70 22.77 -8.61
CA GLY A 189 8.60 23.31 -9.42
C GLY A 189 8.64 22.94 -10.91
N GLU A 190 9.59 22.10 -11.33
CA GLU A 190 9.60 21.59 -12.71
C GLU A 190 8.38 20.68 -12.98
N PRO A 191 7.82 20.72 -14.20
CA PRO A 191 6.58 20.01 -14.50
C PRO A 191 6.75 18.48 -14.52
N ILE A 192 5.70 17.78 -14.14
CA ILE A 192 5.52 16.35 -14.48
C ILE A 192 5.01 16.30 -15.92
N THR A 193 5.77 15.68 -16.81
CA THR A 193 5.46 15.61 -18.25
C THR A 193 4.80 14.30 -18.66
N THR A 194 4.99 13.27 -17.87
CA THR A 194 4.50 11.91 -18.18
C THR A 194 4.24 11.15 -16.89
N VAL A 195 3.17 10.35 -16.88
CA VAL A 195 2.89 9.36 -15.85
C VAL A 195 2.84 7.99 -16.50
N ILE A 196 3.53 7.02 -15.91
CA ILE A 196 3.58 5.62 -16.36
C ILE A 196 3.03 4.76 -15.24
N TYR A 197 2.07 3.91 -15.56
CA TYR A 197 1.55 2.87 -14.68
C TYR A 197 2.19 1.54 -15.05
N SER A 198 2.89 0.90 -14.10
CA SER A 198 3.56 -0.38 -14.37
C SER A 198 2.55 -1.51 -14.58
N HIS A 199 1.46 -1.50 -13.83
CA HIS A 199 0.39 -2.49 -13.91
C HIS A 199 -0.92 -1.98 -13.27
N SER A 200 -1.95 -2.83 -13.24
CA SER A 200 -3.33 -2.46 -12.89
C SER A 200 -3.73 -2.60 -11.42
N HIS A 201 -2.79 -2.85 -10.49
CA HIS A 201 -3.11 -2.81 -9.06
C HIS A 201 -3.35 -1.36 -8.60
N GLY A 202 -4.31 -1.16 -7.68
CA GLY A 202 -4.77 0.16 -7.27
C GLY A 202 -3.68 1.04 -6.65
N ASP A 203 -2.75 0.46 -5.92
CA ASP A 203 -1.60 1.13 -5.30
C ASP A 203 -0.55 1.67 -6.30
N HIS A 204 -0.78 1.49 -7.61
CA HIS A 204 0.09 1.98 -8.67
C HIS A 204 -0.57 3.03 -9.58
N TRP A 205 -1.90 3.21 -9.53
CA TRP A 205 -2.59 4.10 -10.45
C TRP A 205 -3.81 4.84 -9.89
N ALA A 206 -4.25 4.55 -8.67
CA ALA A 206 -5.53 5.04 -8.17
C ALA A 206 -5.50 6.49 -7.62
N CYS A 207 -4.38 7.18 -7.70
CA CYS A 207 -4.24 8.58 -7.28
C CYS A 207 -4.89 9.58 -8.23
#